data_5e3ad0eba3a0dc91c414c5d25f44db9c
#
_entry.id   5e3ad0eba3a0dc91c414c5d25f44db9c
#
_cell.length_a   1.000
_cell.length_b   1.000
_cell.length_c   1.000
_cell.angle_alpha   90.00
_cell.angle_beta   90.00
_cell.angle_gamma   90.00
#
_symmetry.space_group_name_H-M   'P 1'
#
loop_
_entity.id
_entity.type
_entity.pdbx_description
1 polymer ?
#
loop_
_entity_poly.entity_id
_entity_poly.type
_entity_poly.pdbx_seq_one_letter_code
_entity_poly.pdbx_strand_id
1 'polypeptide(L)'
;VCSSDLAGGGYELALSCDEIILIDDRSSAVSLPEVPLLGVLPGTGGLTRVTDKRKVRHDLADIFCTTNEGVRGQKAKDWRLVDDIAKPAVFAAKVQERALQLAAKSDRPADGKGVTLTPLNRSVEADRLVYTHVTVDIDRAKRTATFTVKAPTGSQPSDIAAIEAAGAHWYPLQMARELEDAILNMRTKIGRAHV
;
A
#
# COMPACT_ATOMS: atom_id res chain seq x y z
N VAL A 1 -7.48 -6.90 -9.91
CA VAL A 1 -7.46 -7.86 -11.02
C VAL A 1 -6.63 -9.06 -10.63
N CYS A 2 -7.21 -10.24 -10.63
CA CYS A 2 -6.49 -11.42 -10.16
C CYS A 2 -6.85 -12.66 -10.92
N SER A 3 -5.82 -13.33 -11.37
CA SER A 3 -5.89 -14.57 -12.14
C SER A 3 -5.55 -15.83 -11.34
N SER A 4 -5.49 -15.76 -10.01
CA SER A 4 -5.14 -16.87 -9.13
C SER A 4 -5.64 -16.62 -7.72
N ASP A 5 -5.41 -17.53 -6.79
CA ASP A 5 -5.76 -17.36 -5.40
C ASP A 5 -5.16 -16.07 -4.82
N LEU A 6 -6.03 -15.21 -4.29
CA LEU A 6 -5.68 -14.01 -3.57
C LEU A 6 -5.87 -14.24 -2.09
N ALA A 7 -4.79 -14.56 -1.41
CA ALA A 7 -4.79 -14.80 0.01
C ALA A 7 -4.08 -13.69 0.76
N GLY A 8 -4.60 -13.33 1.92
CA GLY A 8 -3.96 -12.39 2.83
C GLY A 8 -3.62 -11.05 2.17
N GLY A 9 -2.34 -10.65 2.24
CA GLY A 9 -1.86 -9.39 1.67
C GLY A 9 -2.14 -9.22 0.18
N GLY A 10 -2.20 -10.30 -0.60
CA GLY A 10 -2.63 -10.25 -2.00
C GLY A 10 -4.07 -9.80 -2.16
N TYR A 11 -4.98 -10.28 -1.32
CA TYR A 11 -6.36 -9.82 -1.33
C TYR A 11 -6.49 -8.41 -0.72
N GLU A 12 -5.70 -8.06 0.28
CA GLU A 12 -5.66 -6.71 0.84
C GLU A 12 -5.26 -5.66 -0.20
N LEU A 13 -4.31 -6.00 -1.10
CA LEU A 13 -3.96 -5.14 -2.23
C LEU A 13 -5.15 -4.97 -3.17
N ALA A 14 -5.85 -6.04 -3.53
CA ALA A 14 -7.07 -5.95 -4.34
C ALA A 14 -8.16 -5.11 -3.66
N LEU A 15 -8.35 -5.26 -2.34
CA LEU A 15 -9.29 -4.45 -1.56
C LEU A 15 -8.97 -2.95 -1.56
N SER A 16 -7.73 -2.55 -1.86
CA SER A 16 -7.37 -1.14 -1.99
C SER A 16 -7.76 -0.53 -3.35
N CYS A 17 -8.07 -1.36 -4.36
CA CYS A 17 -8.49 -0.93 -5.68
C CYS A 17 -9.97 -0.52 -5.73
N ASP A 18 -10.38 0.18 -6.78
CA ASP A 18 -11.78 0.63 -6.97
C ASP A 18 -12.72 -0.54 -7.22
N GLU A 19 -12.31 -1.49 -8.06
CA GLU A 19 -13.09 -2.69 -8.38
C GLU A 19 -12.20 -3.95 -8.37
N ILE A 20 -12.81 -5.07 -8.00
CA ILE A 20 -12.20 -6.40 -8.00
C ILE A 20 -13.01 -7.30 -8.93
N ILE A 21 -12.36 -7.84 -9.96
CA ILE A 21 -12.95 -8.83 -10.86
C ILE A 21 -12.19 -10.15 -10.65
N LEU A 22 -12.90 -11.17 -10.22
CA LEU A 22 -12.32 -12.50 -10.01
C LEU A 22 -12.54 -13.37 -11.24
N ILE A 23 -11.51 -14.11 -11.63
CA ILE A 23 -11.66 -15.10 -12.71
C ILE A 23 -12.49 -16.28 -12.21
N ASP A 24 -13.50 -16.69 -12.99
CA ASP A 24 -14.38 -17.81 -12.66
C ASP A 24 -13.92 -19.09 -13.41
N ASP A 25 -12.81 -19.63 -12.95
CA ASP A 25 -12.17 -20.86 -13.46
C ASP A 25 -12.39 -22.06 -12.54
N ARG A 26 -13.21 -21.92 -11.50
CA ARG A 26 -13.49 -22.90 -10.43
C ARG A 26 -12.36 -23.10 -9.42
N SER A 27 -11.17 -22.57 -9.65
CA SER A 27 -10.02 -22.67 -8.74
C SER A 27 -9.76 -21.36 -8.01
N SER A 28 -9.85 -20.24 -8.71
CA SER A 28 -9.54 -18.91 -8.17
C SER A 28 -10.45 -18.51 -7.02
N ALA A 29 -9.83 -18.05 -5.93
CA ALA A 29 -10.51 -17.70 -4.69
C ALA A 29 -9.94 -16.41 -4.08
N VAL A 30 -10.71 -15.77 -3.22
CA VAL A 30 -10.24 -14.72 -2.32
C VAL A 30 -10.30 -15.23 -0.88
N SER A 31 -9.31 -14.88 -0.04
CA SER A 31 -9.26 -15.31 1.36
C SER A 31 -8.48 -14.33 2.23
N LEU A 32 -8.80 -14.32 3.52
CA LEU A 32 -8.00 -13.71 4.59
C LEU A 32 -7.71 -14.78 5.66
N PRO A 33 -6.77 -15.70 5.37
CA PRO A 33 -6.57 -16.90 6.19
C PRO A 33 -5.59 -16.66 7.35
N GLU A 34 -5.34 -15.43 7.75
CA GLU A 34 -4.34 -15.08 8.78
C GLU A 34 -4.70 -15.70 10.14
N VAL A 35 -5.98 -15.71 10.51
CA VAL A 35 -6.42 -16.30 11.79
C VAL A 35 -6.14 -17.80 11.85
N PRO A 36 -6.65 -18.63 10.88
CA PRO A 36 -6.44 -20.07 10.97
C PRO A 36 -5.01 -20.53 10.70
N LEU A 37 -4.21 -19.78 9.91
CA LEU A 37 -2.86 -20.18 9.56
C LEU A 37 -1.78 -19.58 10.46
N LEU A 38 -1.97 -18.34 10.94
CA LEU A 38 -0.93 -17.59 11.64
C LEU A 38 -1.34 -17.19 13.06
N GLY A 39 -2.61 -17.37 13.44
CA GLY A 39 -3.13 -16.95 14.74
C GLY A 39 -3.16 -15.42 14.91
N VAL A 40 -3.17 -14.66 13.82
CA VAL A 40 -3.21 -13.19 13.84
C VAL A 40 -4.39 -12.67 13.01
N LEU A 41 -4.85 -11.46 13.31
CA LEU A 41 -5.87 -10.80 12.50
C LEU A 41 -5.26 -10.25 11.18
N PRO A 42 -6.05 -10.13 10.11
CA PRO A 42 -5.64 -9.43 8.88
C PRO A 42 -5.51 -7.92 9.14
N GLY A 43 -4.41 -7.53 9.80
CA GLY A 43 -4.22 -6.23 10.44
C GLY A 43 -3.75 -5.11 9.51
N THR A 44 -3.33 -5.41 8.27
CA THR A 44 -2.92 -4.38 7.30
C THR A 44 -4.10 -3.72 6.57
N GLY A 45 -5.30 -3.90 7.09
CA GLY A 45 -6.52 -3.25 6.64
C GLY A 45 -7.52 -4.17 5.95
N GLY A 46 -7.24 -5.48 5.86
CA GLY A 46 -8.12 -6.46 5.22
C GLY A 46 -9.49 -6.51 5.86
N LEU A 47 -9.54 -6.72 7.17
CA LEU A 47 -10.79 -6.80 7.93
C LEU A 47 -11.61 -5.51 7.84
N THR A 48 -10.97 -4.36 8.02
CA THR A 48 -11.63 -3.04 7.90
C THR A 48 -12.19 -2.84 6.50
N ARG A 49 -11.42 -3.15 5.45
CA ARG A 49 -11.91 -3.00 4.06
C ARG A 49 -13.05 -3.94 3.73
N VAL A 50 -13.04 -5.17 4.24
CA VAL A 50 -14.15 -6.11 4.06
C VAL A 50 -15.42 -5.58 4.69
N THR A 51 -15.37 -5.06 5.90
CA THR A 51 -16.57 -4.56 6.61
C THR A 51 -16.96 -3.15 6.16
N ASP A 52 -16.03 -2.21 6.14
CA ASP A 52 -16.35 -0.78 5.95
C ASP A 52 -16.42 -0.38 4.47
N LYS A 53 -15.48 -0.85 3.64
CA LYS A 53 -15.48 -0.53 2.21
C LYS A 53 -16.44 -1.42 1.42
N ARG A 54 -16.33 -2.75 1.60
CA ARG A 54 -17.13 -3.73 0.86
C ARG A 54 -18.52 -3.92 1.43
N LYS A 55 -18.78 -3.46 2.66
CA LYS A 55 -20.07 -3.62 3.35
C LYS A 55 -20.49 -5.09 3.44
N VAL A 56 -19.52 -5.98 3.62
CA VAL A 56 -19.82 -7.39 3.90
C VAL A 56 -20.50 -7.47 5.26
N ARG A 57 -21.54 -8.26 5.36
CA ARG A 57 -22.27 -8.52 6.60
C ARG A 57 -21.31 -9.11 7.64
N HIS A 58 -21.36 -8.66 8.90
CA HIS A 58 -20.38 -9.04 9.93
C HIS A 58 -20.27 -10.56 10.12
N ASP A 59 -21.40 -11.27 10.14
CA ASP A 59 -21.41 -12.73 10.27
C ASP A 59 -20.71 -13.46 9.10
N LEU A 60 -20.81 -12.92 7.87
CA LEU A 60 -20.09 -13.44 6.73
C LEU A 60 -18.60 -13.07 6.76
N ALA A 61 -18.28 -11.89 7.27
CA ALA A 61 -16.91 -11.46 7.46
C ALA A 61 -16.20 -12.32 8.52
N ASP A 62 -16.88 -12.66 9.62
CA ASP A 62 -16.36 -13.55 10.65
C ASP A 62 -16.03 -14.95 10.08
N ILE A 63 -16.96 -15.53 9.31
CA ILE A 63 -16.72 -16.83 8.63
C ILE A 63 -15.56 -16.68 7.64
N PHE A 64 -15.56 -15.63 6.83
CA PHE A 64 -14.53 -15.41 5.80
C PHE A 64 -13.12 -15.28 6.38
N CYS A 65 -12.97 -14.55 7.50
CA CYS A 65 -11.68 -14.32 8.14
C CYS A 65 -11.22 -15.47 9.05
N THR A 66 -12.08 -16.49 9.28
CA THR A 66 -11.77 -17.65 10.14
C THR A 66 -11.61 -18.97 9.37
N THR A 67 -11.75 -18.93 8.06
CA THR A 67 -11.54 -20.10 7.18
C THR A 67 -10.34 -19.90 6.28
N ASN A 68 -9.70 -21.00 5.85
CA ASN A 68 -8.53 -20.98 4.96
C ASN A 68 -8.87 -21.28 3.49
N GLU A 69 -10.02 -21.87 3.20
CA GLU A 69 -10.38 -22.36 1.86
C GLU A 69 -10.67 -21.24 0.86
N GLY A 70 -10.94 -20.03 1.33
CA GLY A 70 -11.34 -18.91 0.50
C GLY A 70 -12.75 -19.05 -0.09
N VAL A 71 -13.19 -17.99 -0.76
CA VAL A 71 -14.51 -17.91 -1.38
C VAL A 71 -14.36 -17.69 -2.88
N ARG A 72 -15.11 -18.45 -3.70
CA ARG A 72 -14.97 -18.54 -5.16
C ARG A 72 -16.22 -18.12 -5.89
N GLY A 73 -16.04 -17.76 -7.17
CA GLY A 73 -17.12 -17.61 -8.14
C GLY A 73 -18.27 -16.73 -7.66
N GLN A 74 -19.50 -17.17 -7.93
CA GLN A 74 -20.71 -16.41 -7.61
C GLN A 74 -20.84 -16.11 -6.11
N LYS A 75 -20.44 -17.05 -5.23
CA LYS A 75 -20.48 -16.82 -3.78
C LYS A 75 -19.62 -15.64 -3.34
N ALA A 76 -18.43 -15.45 -3.97
CA ALA A 76 -17.58 -14.30 -3.69
C ALA A 76 -18.27 -12.97 -4.05
N LYS A 77 -18.99 -12.94 -5.16
CA LYS A 77 -19.80 -11.80 -5.60
C LYS A 77 -21.00 -11.57 -4.67
N ASP A 78 -21.76 -12.61 -4.36
CA ASP A 78 -22.94 -12.52 -3.47
C ASP A 78 -22.57 -12.03 -2.08
N TRP A 79 -21.41 -12.40 -1.59
CA TRP A 79 -20.86 -11.93 -0.32
C TRP A 79 -20.19 -10.54 -0.43
N ARG A 80 -20.18 -9.93 -1.61
CA ARG A 80 -19.54 -8.63 -1.88
C ARG A 80 -18.01 -8.62 -1.69
N LEU A 81 -17.39 -9.79 -1.65
CA LEU A 81 -15.93 -9.89 -1.58
C LEU A 81 -15.26 -9.41 -2.86
N VAL A 82 -15.95 -9.58 -4.00
CA VAL A 82 -15.54 -9.07 -5.31
C VAL A 82 -16.73 -8.34 -5.97
N ASP A 83 -16.45 -7.46 -6.93
CA ASP A 83 -17.49 -6.70 -7.64
C ASP A 83 -18.09 -7.52 -8.76
N ASP A 84 -17.26 -8.29 -9.45
CA ASP A 84 -17.73 -9.11 -10.56
C ASP A 84 -16.86 -10.36 -10.75
N ILE A 85 -17.38 -11.27 -11.57
CA ILE A 85 -16.68 -12.48 -11.99
C ILE A 85 -16.68 -12.58 -13.51
N ALA A 86 -15.68 -13.23 -14.08
CA ALA A 86 -15.59 -13.45 -15.52
C ALA A 86 -14.94 -14.80 -15.84
N LYS A 87 -15.48 -15.50 -16.84
CA LYS A 87 -14.87 -16.72 -17.37
C LYS A 87 -13.50 -16.42 -17.99
N PRO A 88 -12.53 -17.35 -17.96
CA PRO A 88 -11.19 -17.14 -18.51
C PRO A 88 -11.17 -16.54 -19.92
N ALA A 89 -12.02 -17.04 -20.81
CA ALA A 89 -12.06 -16.64 -22.21
C ALA A 89 -12.40 -15.13 -22.44
N VAL A 90 -13.14 -14.51 -21.50
CA VAL A 90 -13.58 -13.12 -21.61
C VAL A 90 -12.99 -12.21 -20.53
N PHE A 91 -12.18 -12.76 -19.64
CA PHE A 91 -11.68 -12.05 -18.47
C PHE A 91 -10.87 -10.80 -18.86
N ALA A 92 -9.88 -10.95 -19.74
CA ALA A 92 -9.02 -9.84 -20.15
C ALA A 92 -9.82 -8.70 -20.81
N ALA A 93 -10.76 -9.03 -21.70
CA ALA A 93 -11.60 -8.05 -22.37
C ALA A 93 -12.49 -7.31 -21.37
N LYS A 94 -13.09 -8.03 -20.41
CA LYS A 94 -13.92 -7.44 -19.36
C LYS A 94 -13.14 -6.50 -18.45
N VAL A 95 -11.93 -6.89 -18.04
CA VAL A 95 -11.04 -6.05 -17.23
C VAL A 95 -10.69 -4.76 -17.99
N GLN A 96 -10.33 -4.87 -19.26
CA GLN A 96 -10.01 -3.70 -20.09
C GLN A 96 -11.22 -2.77 -20.25
N GLU A 97 -12.40 -3.31 -20.53
CA GLU A 97 -13.63 -2.53 -20.64
C GLU A 97 -13.91 -1.75 -19.35
N ARG A 98 -13.85 -2.43 -18.18
CA ARG A 98 -14.10 -1.78 -16.90
C ARG A 98 -13.06 -0.72 -16.57
N ALA A 99 -11.79 -0.98 -16.84
CA ALA A 99 -10.72 -0.01 -16.64
C ALA A 99 -10.94 1.26 -17.47
N LEU A 100 -11.33 1.13 -18.73
CA LEU A 100 -11.67 2.27 -19.58
C LEU A 100 -12.90 3.04 -19.09
N GLN A 101 -13.92 2.34 -18.60
CA GLN A 101 -15.12 2.97 -18.03
C GLN A 101 -14.79 3.74 -16.74
N LEU A 102 -13.90 3.24 -15.90
CA LEU A 102 -13.42 3.93 -14.70
C LEU A 102 -12.54 5.13 -15.07
N ALA A 103 -11.64 4.95 -16.03
CA ALA A 103 -10.77 6.04 -16.52
C ALA A 103 -11.60 7.19 -17.10
N ALA A 104 -12.67 6.91 -17.84
CA ALA A 104 -13.57 7.92 -18.39
C ALA A 104 -14.30 8.76 -17.32
N LYS A 105 -14.41 8.26 -16.09
CA LYS A 105 -15.01 8.95 -14.95
C LYS A 105 -13.98 9.64 -14.06
N SER A 106 -12.70 9.54 -14.40
CA SER A 106 -11.63 10.13 -13.59
C SER A 106 -11.71 11.65 -13.67
N ASP A 107 -11.57 12.32 -12.55
CA ASP A 107 -11.42 13.77 -12.44
C ASP A 107 -9.96 14.24 -12.59
N ARG A 108 -9.03 13.30 -12.78
CA ARG A 108 -7.62 13.61 -12.98
C ARG A 108 -7.39 14.13 -14.40
N PRO A 109 -6.61 15.23 -14.56
CA PRO A 109 -6.22 15.71 -15.87
C PRO A 109 -5.50 14.62 -16.68
N ALA A 110 -5.87 14.43 -17.94
CA ALA A 110 -5.26 13.42 -18.82
C ALA A 110 -3.76 13.68 -19.09
N ASP A 111 -3.36 14.95 -19.03
CA ASP A 111 -1.99 15.46 -19.22
C ASP A 111 -1.28 15.80 -17.90
N GLY A 112 -1.90 15.48 -16.77
CA GLY A 112 -1.36 15.71 -15.45
C GLY A 112 -0.01 15.02 -15.26
N LYS A 113 1.01 15.79 -14.91
CA LYS A 113 2.37 15.29 -14.65
C LYS A 113 2.55 15.11 -13.16
N GLY A 114 3.09 13.96 -12.78
CA GLY A 114 3.55 13.75 -11.39
C GLY A 114 4.86 14.49 -11.13
N VAL A 115 5.25 14.53 -9.85
CA VAL A 115 6.55 15.06 -9.44
C VAL A 115 7.66 14.08 -9.83
N THR A 116 8.65 14.55 -10.57
CA THR A 116 9.87 13.75 -10.82
C THR A 116 10.72 13.72 -9.56
N LEU A 117 10.89 12.53 -8.97
CA LEU A 117 11.68 12.36 -7.77
C LEU A 117 13.17 12.32 -8.10
N THR A 118 13.93 13.22 -7.50
CA THR A 118 15.40 13.23 -7.56
C THR A 118 15.99 12.27 -6.52
N PRO A 119 17.22 11.76 -6.71
CA PRO A 119 17.92 11.02 -5.67
C PRO A 119 18.06 11.83 -4.39
N LEU A 120 18.00 11.15 -3.24
CA LEU A 120 18.24 11.79 -1.96
C LEU A 120 19.72 12.14 -1.77
N ASN A 121 19.99 13.32 -1.29
CA ASN A 121 21.33 13.73 -0.87
C ASN A 121 21.64 13.12 0.51
N ARG A 122 22.27 11.94 0.51
CA ARG A 122 22.51 11.13 1.69
C ARG A 122 24.00 10.88 1.90
N SER A 123 24.51 11.16 3.11
CA SER A 123 25.80 10.68 3.62
C SER A 123 25.56 9.59 4.68
N VAL A 124 26.30 8.48 4.55
CA VAL A 124 26.23 7.34 5.47
C VAL A 124 27.60 7.15 6.09
N GLU A 125 27.66 7.40 7.40
CA GLU A 125 28.85 7.19 8.25
C GLU A 125 28.62 5.98 9.16
N ALA A 126 29.63 5.58 9.93
CA ALA A 126 29.54 4.41 10.82
C ALA A 126 28.39 4.52 11.82
N ASP A 127 28.26 5.69 12.46
CA ASP A 127 27.26 5.94 13.51
C ASP A 127 26.37 7.15 13.21
N ARG A 128 26.31 7.58 11.94
CA ARG A 128 25.52 8.70 11.54
C ARG A 128 24.96 8.57 10.12
N LEU A 129 23.71 9.01 9.93
CA LEU A 129 23.10 9.26 8.62
C LEU A 129 22.79 10.75 8.52
N VAL A 130 23.15 11.38 7.41
CA VAL A 130 22.92 12.81 7.18
C VAL A 130 22.20 13.00 5.86
N TYR A 131 21.08 13.71 5.93
CA TYR A 131 20.30 14.19 4.79
C TYR A 131 20.17 15.71 4.86
N THR A 132 19.42 16.30 3.98
CA THR A 132 19.17 17.74 3.97
C THR A 132 18.39 18.18 5.21
N HIS A 133 17.31 17.48 5.52
CA HIS A 133 16.39 17.83 6.62
C HIS A 133 16.41 16.84 7.76
N VAL A 134 16.93 15.64 7.55
CA VAL A 134 16.94 14.57 8.55
C VAL A 134 18.38 14.19 8.89
N THR A 135 18.66 13.97 10.17
CA THR A 135 19.89 13.33 10.63
C THR A 135 19.54 12.21 11.61
N VAL A 136 20.35 11.15 11.60
CA VAL A 136 20.25 10.06 12.58
C VAL A 136 21.60 9.89 13.24
N ASP A 137 21.66 10.05 14.54
CA ASP A 137 22.84 9.79 15.37
C ASP A 137 22.64 8.48 16.14
N ILE A 138 23.58 7.54 16.02
CA ILE A 138 23.50 6.18 16.59
C ILE A 138 24.45 6.08 17.78
N ASP A 139 23.91 5.81 18.97
CA ASP A 139 24.67 5.48 20.18
C ASP A 139 24.63 3.96 20.41
N ARG A 140 25.68 3.27 19.99
CA ARG A 140 25.76 1.80 20.11
C ARG A 140 25.88 1.34 21.54
N ALA A 141 26.51 2.13 22.39
CA ALA A 141 26.67 1.77 23.81
C ALA A 141 25.32 1.79 24.53
N LYS A 142 24.50 2.80 24.23
CA LYS A 142 23.14 2.90 24.77
C LYS A 142 22.10 2.13 23.96
N ARG A 143 22.47 1.61 22.77
CA ARG A 143 21.56 0.93 21.83
C ARG A 143 20.38 1.83 21.44
N THR A 144 20.66 3.11 21.19
CA THR A 144 19.66 4.11 20.79
C THR A 144 20.04 4.77 19.48
N ALA A 145 19.04 5.27 18.76
CA ALA A 145 19.22 6.14 17.61
C ALA A 145 18.33 7.37 17.76
N THR A 146 18.93 8.54 17.58
CA THR A 146 18.21 9.83 17.67
C THR A 146 17.98 10.35 16.25
N PHE A 147 16.70 10.48 15.88
CA PHE A 147 16.28 11.11 14.65
C PHE A 147 16.02 12.59 14.90
N THR A 148 16.70 13.45 14.17
CA THR A 148 16.50 14.91 14.22
C THR A 148 15.93 15.35 12.88
N VAL A 149 14.74 15.96 12.91
CA VAL A 149 14.10 16.58 11.75
C VAL A 149 14.23 18.10 11.88
N LYS A 150 14.88 18.73 10.89
CA LYS A 150 15.05 20.18 10.85
C LYS A 150 13.89 20.81 10.10
N ALA A 151 13.28 21.83 10.68
CA ALA A 151 12.29 22.67 10.00
C ALA A 151 12.92 23.42 8.80
N PRO A 152 12.13 23.82 7.80
CA PRO A 152 12.60 24.67 6.72
C PRO A 152 12.99 26.04 7.25
N THR A 153 14.05 26.63 6.69
CA THR A 153 14.55 27.95 7.09
C THR A 153 13.98 29.08 6.24
N GLY A 154 13.36 28.77 5.10
CA GLY A 154 12.79 29.74 4.17
C GLY A 154 11.25 29.71 4.13
N SER A 155 10.65 30.68 3.43
CA SER A 155 9.23 30.69 3.16
C SER A 155 8.83 29.46 2.36
N GLN A 156 7.69 28.87 2.71
CA GLN A 156 7.19 27.68 2.04
C GLN A 156 6.13 28.07 0.99
N PRO A 157 5.97 27.26 -0.09
CA PRO A 157 4.90 27.46 -1.05
C PRO A 157 3.52 27.52 -0.38
N SER A 158 2.71 28.51 -0.78
CA SER A 158 1.37 28.74 -0.22
C SER A 158 0.23 28.32 -1.15
N ASP A 159 0.55 27.94 -2.39
CA ASP A 159 -0.43 27.51 -3.38
C ASP A 159 0.07 26.28 -4.16
N ILE A 160 -0.86 25.63 -4.86
CA ILE A 160 -0.61 24.36 -5.58
C ILE A 160 0.46 24.55 -6.66
N ALA A 161 0.41 25.64 -7.43
CA ALA A 161 1.35 25.88 -8.53
C ALA A 161 2.79 26.02 -8.02
N ALA A 162 2.99 26.73 -6.90
CA ALA A 162 4.28 26.87 -6.27
C ALA A 162 4.78 25.54 -5.65
N ILE A 163 3.87 24.71 -5.11
CA ILE A 163 4.20 23.36 -4.63
C ILE A 163 4.65 22.46 -5.79
N GLU A 164 3.93 22.46 -6.89
CA GLU A 164 4.28 21.71 -8.09
C GLU A 164 5.63 22.17 -8.68
N ALA A 165 5.87 23.46 -8.71
CA ALA A 165 7.15 24.02 -9.16
C ALA A 165 8.32 23.64 -8.25
N ALA A 166 8.12 23.56 -6.94
CA ALA A 166 9.13 23.08 -5.98
C ALA A 166 9.43 21.58 -6.15
N GLY A 167 8.45 20.81 -6.59
CA GLY A 167 8.59 19.40 -6.95
C GLY A 167 9.19 18.55 -5.83
N ALA A 168 10.24 17.79 -6.13
CA ALA A 168 10.92 16.91 -5.18
C ALA A 168 11.59 17.66 -4.01
N HIS A 169 11.81 18.97 -4.16
CA HIS A 169 12.43 19.82 -3.13
C HIS A 169 11.40 20.49 -2.22
N TRP A 170 10.10 20.30 -2.47
CA TRP A 170 9.09 20.74 -1.52
C TRP A 170 9.33 20.08 -0.16
N TYR A 171 9.51 20.93 0.88
CA TYR A 171 9.97 20.47 2.19
C TYR A 171 9.19 19.25 2.75
N PRO A 172 7.85 19.21 2.77
CA PRO A 172 7.14 18.05 3.31
C PRO A 172 7.44 16.76 2.54
N LEU A 173 7.54 16.82 1.21
CA LEU A 173 7.86 15.66 0.37
C LEU A 173 9.32 15.22 0.57
N GLN A 174 10.26 16.16 0.53
CA GLN A 174 11.68 15.84 0.69
C GLN A 174 11.95 15.29 2.08
N MET A 175 11.46 15.93 3.13
CA MET A 175 11.62 15.51 4.51
C MET A 175 11.01 14.12 4.75
N ALA A 176 9.80 13.86 4.25
CA ALA A 176 9.15 12.56 4.39
C ALA A 176 9.95 11.44 3.72
N ARG A 177 10.48 11.67 2.52
CA ARG A 177 11.34 10.72 1.81
C ARG A 177 12.65 10.44 2.53
N GLU A 178 13.29 11.49 3.07
CA GLU A 178 14.50 11.38 3.87
C GLU A 178 14.27 10.59 5.15
N LEU A 179 13.15 10.85 5.83
CA LEU A 179 12.78 10.14 7.05
C LEU A 179 12.46 8.67 6.77
N GLU A 180 11.74 8.37 5.70
CA GLU A 180 11.45 7.00 5.27
C GLU A 180 12.74 6.23 4.98
N ASP A 181 13.64 6.80 4.18
CA ASP A 181 14.93 6.17 3.84
C ASP A 181 15.78 5.95 5.10
N ALA A 182 15.80 6.91 6.02
CA ALA A 182 16.49 6.79 7.30
C ALA A 182 15.94 5.63 8.15
N ILE A 183 14.61 5.53 8.26
CA ILE A 183 13.95 4.45 9.00
C ILE A 183 14.25 3.08 8.36
N LEU A 184 14.16 2.97 7.03
CA LEU A 184 14.47 1.73 6.31
C LEU A 184 15.94 1.32 6.50
N ASN A 185 16.87 2.29 6.44
CA ASN A 185 18.29 2.03 6.74
C ASN A 185 18.50 1.50 8.15
N MET A 186 17.83 2.08 9.14
CA MET A 186 17.94 1.60 10.53
C MET A 186 17.37 0.20 10.70
N ARG A 187 16.21 -0.11 10.12
CA ARG A 187 15.60 -1.45 10.16
C ARG A 187 16.52 -2.53 9.61
N THR A 188 17.24 -2.24 8.53
CA THR A 188 18.16 -3.20 7.91
C THR A 188 19.48 -3.33 8.66
N LYS A 189 19.96 -2.27 9.32
CA LYS A 189 21.21 -2.28 10.12
C LYS A 189 21.02 -2.91 11.49
N ILE A 190 19.90 -2.67 12.16
CA ILE A 190 19.62 -3.24 13.49
C ILE A 190 19.49 -4.78 13.40
N GLY A 191 18.88 -5.31 12.33
CA GLY A 191 18.76 -6.75 12.13
C GLY A 191 20.09 -7.49 11.88
N ARG A 192 21.17 -6.79 11.53
CA ARG A 192 22.51 -7.38 11.32
C ARG A 192 23.42 -7.36 12.55
N ALA A 193 22.99 -6.72 13.64
CA ALA A 193 23.78 -6.66 14.87
C ALA A 193 23.64 -7.93 15.76
N HIS A 194 22.90 -8.93 15.31
CA HIS A 194 22.66 -10.18 16.03
C HIS A 194 23.03 -11.44 15.23
N VAL A 195 23.90 -11.33 14.21
CA VAL A 195 24.49 -12.48 13.54
C VAL A 195 25.99 -12.50 13.78
#